data_574e9df8a91f51b459e36ed35a014378
#
_entry.id   574e9df8a91f51b459e36ed35a014378
#
_cell.length_a   1.000
_cell.length_b   1.000
_cell.length_c   1.000
_cell.angle_alpha   90.00
_cell.angle_beta   90.00
_cell.angle_gamma   90.00
#
_symmetry.space_group_name_H-M   'P 1'
#
loop_
_entity.id
_entity.type
_entity.pdbx_description
1 polymer ?
#
loop_
_entity_poly.entity_id
_entity_poly.type
_entity_poly.pdbx_seq_one_letter_code
_entity_poly.pdbx_strand_id
1 'polypeptide(L)'
;MTQQGRGVVLLAAPAARAVEWVRGGVVPCHVLEHAAWSIIVPAATTSVTAAPYDDALTVLASRHAGPRLTPAIGLFVIDDTAVLTARSGRSPVRWALRSADREIVRGPRLPPLAPEDLHRTLAGNPAVREVPIREVRALWGRTDLTHVEWLVEVATVLGLPGSRVLDGADDSLGPVISPDESAVRAFESVVKDVHQ
;
A
#
# COMPACT_ATOMS: atom_id res chain seq x y z
N MET A 1 -4.51 -24.30 1.57
CA MET A 1 -5.44 -23.16 1.65
C MET A 1 -4.65 -21.93 1.23
N THR A 2 -4.88 -21.42 0.05
CA THR A 2 -4.24 -20.18 -0.44
C THR A 2 -4.76 -19.04 0.44
N GLN A 3 -3.88 -18.41 1.19
CA GLN A 3 -4.24 -17.26 2.00
C GLN A 3 -4.63 -16.13 1.05
N GLN A 4 -5.89 -15.68 1.14
CA GLN A 4 -6.39 -14.60 0.31
C GLN A 4 -5.54 -13.35 0.57
N GLY A 5 -4.97 -12.76 -0.49
CA GLY A 5 -4.12 -11.59 -0.39
C GLY A 5 -4.85 -10.44 0.32
N ARG A 6 -4.14 -9.68 1.14
CA ARG A 6 -4.65 -8.57 1.92
C ARG A 6 -3.79 -7.34 1.71
N GLY A 7 -4.37 -6.18 1.77
CA GLY A 7 -3.58 -4.97 1.65
C GLY A 7 -4.33 -3.69 1.92
N VAL A 8 -3.58 -2.66 2.25
CA VAL A 8 -4.08 -1.30 2.46
C VAL A 8 -3.14 -0.28 1.85
N VAL A 9 -3.68 0.83 1.38
CA VAL A 9 -2.93 2.03 1.04
C VAL A 9 -3.30 3.12 2.02
N LEU A 10 -2.30 3.74 2.63
CA LEU A 10 -2.43 4.87 3.53
C LEU A 10 -2.00 6.14 2.79
N LEU A 11 -2.87 7.11 2.68
CA LEU A 11 -2.58 8.41 2.10
C LEU A 11 -2.71 9.49 3.17
N ALA A 12 -1.68 10.30 3.35
CA ALA A 12 -1.75 11.46 4.24
C ALA A 12 -2.51 12.61 3.57
N ALA A 13 -3.80 12.39 3.34
CA ALA A 13 -4.69 13.32 2.64
C ALA A 13 -6.13 13.15 3.14
N PRO A 14 -7.00 14.16 3.00
CA PRO A 14 -8.43 14.04 3.31
C PRO A 14 -9.12 12.98 2.46
N ALA A 15 -10.16 12.33 3.01
CA ALA A 15 -10.91 11.27 2.33
C ALA A 15 -11.45 11.70 0.95
N ALA A 16 -11.87 12.94 0.78
CA ALA A 16 -12.33 13.43 -0.52
C ALA A 16 -11.28 13.25 -1.62
N ARG A 17 -10.00 13.53 -1.33
CA ARG A 17 -8.89 13.30 -2.28
C ARG A 17 -8.57 11.84 -2.49
N ALA A 18 -8.69 11.02 -1.44
CA ALA A 18 -8.53 9.58 -1.55
C ALA A 18 -9.63 8.96 -2.44
N VAL A 19 -10.87 9.43 -2.30
CA VAL A 19 -11.99 9.04 -3.18
C VAL A 19 -11.71 9.40 -4.64
N GLU A 20 -11.24 10.64 -4.91
CA GLU A 20 -10.83 11.05 -6.26
C GLU A 20 -9.71 10.15 -6.81
N TRP A 21 -8.74 9.81 -5.96
CA TRP A 21 -7.66 8.89 -6.34
C TRP A 21 -8.21 7.49 -6.66
N VAL A 22 -9.14 6.94 -5.87
CA VAL A 22 -9.78 5.65 -6.17
C VAL A 22 -10.53 5.71 -7.50
N ARG A 23 -11.37 6.74 -7.71
CA ARG A 23 -12.13 6.93 -8.95
C ARG A 23 -11.24 7.03 -10.20
N GLY A 24 -10.09 7.69 -10.08
CA GLY A 24 -9.11 7.78 -11.16
C GLY A 24 -8.28 6.52 -11.37
N GLY A 25 -8.65 5.39 -10.77
CA GLY A 25 -7.95 4.10 -10.90
C GLY A 25 -8.76 3.03 -11.60
N VAL A 26 -8.40 1.77 -11.30
CA VAL A 26 -9.05 0.58 -11.87
C VAL A 26 -9.41 -0.47 -10.80
N VAL A 27 -9.22 -0.15 -9.52
CA VAL A 27 -9.56 -1.05 -8.41
C VAL A 27 -10.68 -0.43 -7.59
N PRO A 28 -11.83 -1.10 -7.44
CA PRO A 28 -12.88 -0.70 -6.50
C PRO A 28 -12.36 -0.80 -5.07
N CYS A 29 -12.55 0.22 -4.26
CA CYS A 29 -12.02 0.27 -2.90
C CYS A 29 -13.01 0.87 -1.91
N HIS A 30 -12.83 0.50 -0.64
CA HIS A 30 -13.37 1.26 0.49
C HIS A 30 -12.39 2.38 0.86
N VAL A 31 -12.91 3.52 1.33
CA VAL A 31 -12.11 4.64 1.83
C VAL A 31 -12.59 4.98 3.24
N LEU A 32 -11.68 4.87 4.22
CA LEU A 32 -11.95 5.22 5.61
C LEU A 32 -11.05 6.37 6.04
N GLU A 33 -11.54 7.19 6.97
CA GLU A 33 -10.73 8.22 7.61
C GLU A 33 -10.25 7.76 8.98
N HIS A 34 -8.98 8.01 9.27
CA HIS A 34 -8.42 7.80 10.59
C HIS A 34 -7.34 8.86 10.88
N ALA A 35 -7.64 9.78 11.80
CA ALA A 35 -6.77 10.92 12.10
C ALA A 35 -6.42 11.71 10.81
N ALA A 36 -5.13 11.85 10.47
CA ALA A 36 -4.69 12.53 9.27
C ALA A 36 -4.46 11.58 8.07
N TRP A 37 -4.95 10.33 8.15
CA TRP A 37 -4.82 9.32 7.11
C TRP A 37 -6.15 8.99 6.47
N SER A 38 -6.14 8.79 5.16
CA SER A 38 -7.15 8.03 4.46
C SER A 38 -6.64 6.61 4.25
N ILE A 39 -7.42 5.62 4.70
CA ILE A 39 -7.13 4.20 4.58
C ILE A 39 -7.93 3.68 3.38
N ILE A 40 -7.25 3.11 2.40
CA ILE A 40 -7.87 2.56 1.21
C ILE A 40 -7.70 1.05 1.24
N VAL A 41 -8.83 0.35 1.18
CA VAL A 41 -8.91 -1.12 1.22
C VAL A 41 -9.56 -1.61 -0.07
N PRO A 42 -8.95 -2.54 -0.82
CA PRO A 42 -9.60 -3.10 -2.00
C PRO A 42 -10.89 -3.81 -1.62
N ALA A 43 -11.95 -3.58 -2.39
CA ALA A 43 -13.26 -4.18 -2.15
C ALA A 43 -13.35 -5.63 -2.69
N ALA A 44 -12.40 -6.03 -3.54
CA ALA A 44 -12.31 -7.36 -4.13
C ALA A 44 -10.83 -7.71 -4.41
N THR A 45 -10.55 -8.98 -4.68
CA THR A 45 -9.22 -9.44 -5.09
C THR A 45 -8.87 -9.07 -6.52
N THR A 46 -9.87 -8.69 -7.32
CA THR A 46 -9.70 -8.34 -8.74
C THR A 46 -9.93 -6.85 -8.98
N SER A 47 -9.21 -6.31 -9.95
CA SER A 47 -9.48 -5.00 -10.55
C SER A 47 -10.64 -5.11 -11.56
N VAL A 48 -11.06 -3.99 -12.15
CA VAL A 48 -12.07 -3.99 -13.23
C VAL A 48 -11.45 -4.14 -14.62
N THR A 49 -10.14 -4.41 -14.71
CA THR A 49 -9.40 -4.59 -15.96
C THR A 49 -9.05 -6.06 -16.19
N ALA A 50 -8.72 -6.41 -17.43
CA ALA A 50 -8.29 -7.76 -17.79
C ALA A 50 -6.81 -8.00 -17.42
N ALA A 51 -6.42 -9.29 -17.38
CA ALA A 51 -5.02 -9.69 -17.20
C ALA A 51 -4.09 -8.97 -18.20
N PRO A 52 -2.87 -8.61 -17.79
CA PRO A 52 -2.21 -8.96 -16.53
C PRO A 52 -2.45 -7.95 -15.37
N TYR A 53 -3.43 -7.07 -15.49
CA TYR A 53 -3.73 -6.01 -14.52
C TYR A 53 -5.00 -6.29 -13.71
N ASP A 54 -5.42 -7.55 -13.67
CA ASP A 54 -6.62 -8.02 -12.97
C ASP A 54 -6.42 -8.23 -11.46
N ASP A 55 -5.18 -8.39 -10.97
CA ASP A 55 -4.91 -8.48 -9.54
C ASP A 55 -4.95 -7.11 -8.84
N ALA A 56 -5.92 -6.94 -7.93
CA ALA A 56 -6.17 -5.68 -7.26
C ALA A 56 -4.99 -5.21 -6.39
N LEU A 57 -4.33 -6.12 -5.68
CA LEU A 57 -3.24 -5.77 -4.76
C LEU A 57 -1.99 -5.35 -5.51
N THR A 58 -1.62 -6.07 -6.56
CA THR A 58 -0.49 -5.72 -7.43
C THR A 58 -0.70 -4.36 -8.08
N VAL A 59 -1.92 -4.10 -8.58
CA VAL A 59 -2.27 -2.80 -9.17
C VAL A 59 -2.18 -1.68 -8.14
N LEU A 60 -2.73 -1.86 -6.94
CA LEU A 60 -2.66 -0.85 -5.88
C LEU A 60 -1.23 -0.62 -5.39
N ALA A 61 -0.43 -1.69 -5.21
CA ALA A 61 0.96 -1.59 -4.77
C ALA A 61 1.82 -0.79 -5.76
N SER A 62 1.57 -0.93 -7.06
CA SER A 62 2.29 -0.22 -8.13
C SER A 62 1.74 1.16 -8.44
N ARG A 63 0.54 1.48 -7.97
CA ARG A 63 -0.16 2.70 -8.34
C ARG A 63 0.46 3.94 -7.72
N HIS A 64 0.70 4.92 -8.57
CA HIS A 64 1.29 6.19 -8.18
C HIS A 64 0.31 7.06 -7.37
N ALA A 65 0.74 7.49 -6.18
CA ALA A 65 0.09 8.55 -5.44
C ALA A 65 0.74 9.91 -5.80
N GLY A 66 -0.05 10.87 -6.24
CA GLY A 66 0.45 12.21 -6.56
C GLY A 66 1.05 12.94 -5.34
N PRO A 67 1.83 14.02 -5.54
CA PRO A 67 2.50 14.72 -4.43
C PRO A 67 1.55 15.26 -3.34
N ARG A 68 0.30 15.51 -3.70
CA ARG A 68 -0.74 16.01 -2.76
C ARG A 68 -1.36 14.90 -1.89
N LEU A 69 -0.99 13.64 -2.14
CA LEU A 69 -1.45 12.45 -1.43
C LEU A 69 -0.34 11.81 -0.59
N THR A 70 0.79 12.48 -0.47
CA THR A 70 1.96 11.96 0.24
C THR A 70 2.13 12.59 1.63
N PRO A 71 2.76 11.88 2.58
CA PRO A 71 3.30 10.53 2.44
C PRO A 71 2.23 9.49 2.10
N ALA A 72 2.62 8.53 1.26
CA ALA A 72 1.79 7.38 0.90
C ALA A 72 2.53 6.10 1.29
N ILE A 73 1.86 5.21 2.00
CA ILE A 73 2.38 3.93 2.47
C ILE A 73 1.45 2.82 1.98
N GLY A 74 2.01 1.79 1.38
CA GLY A 74 1.27 0.58 1.03
C GLY A 74 1.76 -0.60 1.86
N LEU A 75 0.83 -1.37 2.38
CA LEU A 75 1.06 -2.57 3.17
C LEU A 75 0.26 -3.70 2.53
N PHE A 76 0.93 -4.68 1.93
CA PHE A 76 0.26 -5.74 1.19
C PHE A 76 0.86 -7.11 1.48
N VAL A 77 0.03 -8.14 1.38
CA VAL A 77 0.44 -9.54 1.30
C VAL A 77 0.01 -10.06 -0.06
N ILE A 78 0.97 -10.29 -0.94
CA ILE A 78 0.78 -10.73 -2.33
C ILE A 78 1.59 -12.02 -2.51
N ASP A 79 0.95 -13.11 -2.87
CA ASP A 79 1.61 -14.41 -3.12
C ASP A 79 2.64 -14.79 -2.03
N ASP A 80 2.21 -14.82 -0.77
CA ASP A 80 3.05 -15.13 0.39
C ASP A 80 4.26 -14.19 0.59
N THR A 81 4.20 -13.01 -0.02
CA THR A 81 5.21 -11.97 0.13
C THR A 81 4.60 -10.74 0.79
N ALA A 82 5.21 -10.28 1.88
CA ALA A 82 4.90 -8.96 2.42
C ALA A 82 5.53 -7.88 1.54
N VAL A 83 4.72 -6.94 1.12
CA VAL A 83 5.12 -5.81 0.28
C VAL A 83 4.85 -4.53 1.05
N LEU A 84 5.90 -3.82 1.40
CA LEU A 84 5.84 -2.49 2.00
C LEU A 84 6.29 -1.47 0.96
N THR A 85 5.43 -0.52 0.63
CA THR A 85 5.78 0.60 -0.24
C THR A 85 5.75 1.91 0.50
N ALA A 86 6.63 2.83 0.15
CA ALA A 86 6.64 4.17 0.72
C ALA A 86 6.99 5.21 -0.34
N ARG A 87 6.32 6.37 -0.24
CA ARG A 87 6.56 7.51 -1.12
C ARG A 87 6.38 8.82 -0.38
N SER A 88 7.26 9.77 -0.63
CA SER A 88 7.13 11.16 -0.17
C SER A 88 7.25 12.14 -1.35
N GLY A 89 6.41 13.15 -1.37
CA GLY A 89 6.47 14.22 -2.37
C GLY A 89 6.50 13.72 -3.81
N ARG A 90 7.52 14.11 -4.57
CA ARG A 90 7.74 13.71 -5.96
C ARG A 90 8.72 12.55 -6.13
N SER A 91 9.20 11.97 -5.03
CA SER A 91 10.12 10.83 -5.08
C SER A 91 9.48 9.60 -5.73
N PRO A 92 10.24 8.70 -6.34
CA PRO A 92 9.72 7.42 -6.80
C PRO A 92 9.22 6.58 -5.62
N VAL A 93 8.31 5.68 -5.89
CA VAL A 93 7.89 4.66 -4.91
C VAL A 93 9.09 3.77 -4.60
N ARG A 94 9.32 3.50 -3.32
CA ARG A 94 10.34 2.56 -2.84
C ARG A 94 9.68 1.33 -2.26
N TRP A 95 10.37 0.19 -2.31
CA TRP A 95 9.82 -1.12 -2.04
C TRP A 95 10.67 -1.90 -1.05
N ALA A 96 10.07 -2.47 -0.03
CA ALA A 96 10.65 -3.54 0.76
C ALA A 96 9.77 -4.78 0.59
N LEU A 97 10.37 -5.86 0.15
CA LEU A 97 9.72 -7.15 -0.10
C LEU A 97 10.26 -8.15 0.93
N ARG A 98 9.37 -8.87 1.60
CA ARG A 98 9.76 -9.91 2.54
C ARG A 98 9.05 -11.21 2.19
N SER A 99 9.82 -12.21 1.83
CA SER A 99 9.30 -13.53 1.49
C SER A 99 8.84 -14.31 2.73
N ALA A 100 8.14 -15.40 2.51
CA ALA A 100 7.75 -16.35 3.55
C ALA A 100 8.96 -16.91 4.32
N ASP A 101 10.13 -17.01 3.67
CA ASP A 101 11.41 -17.41 4.30
C ASP A 101 12.03 -16.35 5.22
N ARG A 102 11.28 -15.24 5.45
CA ARG A 102 11.64 -14.15 6.36
C ARG A 102 12.83 -13.29 5.93
N GLU A 103 13.27 -13.42 4.70
CA GLU A 103 14.31 -12.59 4.12
C GLU A 103 13.75 -11.37 3.41
N ILE A 104 14.45 -10.24 3.48
CA ILE A 104 14.16 -9.07 2.67
C ILE A 104 14.73 -9.28 1.27
N VAL A 105 13.85 -9.44 0.30
CA VAL A 105 14.19 -9.69 -1.09
C VAL A 105 14.26 -8.35 -1.86
N ARG A 106 15.21 -8.24 -2.76
CA ARG A 106 15.29 -7.10 -3.69
C ARG A 106 14.58 -7.46 -4.99
N GLY A 107 13.47 -6.80 -5.26
CA GLY A 107 12.79 -6.93 -6.55
C GLY A 107 13.65 -6.36 -7.69
N PRO A 108 13.78 -7.05 -8.82
CA PRO A 108 14.50 -6.53 -9.98
C PRO A 108 13.83 -5.23 -10.45
N ARG A 109 14.63 -4.17 -10.63
CA ARG A 109 14.17 -2.84 -11.09
C ARG A 109 13.26 -2.06 -10.13
N LEU A 110 13.01 -2.54 -8.92
CA LEU A 110 12.27 -1.80 -7.91
C LEU A 110 13.23 -1.01 -7.02
N PRO A 111 13.06 0.32 -6.86
CA PRO A 111 13.86 1.11 -5.94
C PRO A 111 13.71 0.58 -4.51
N PRO A 112 14.78 0.15 -3.84
CA PRO A 112 14.67 -0.44 -2.51
C PRO A 112 14.25 0.60 -1.47
N LEU A 113 13.40 0.16 -0.53
CA LEU A 113 13.02 0.91 0.66
C LEU A 113 13.94 0.50 1.81
N ALA A 114 14.84 1.39 2.21
CA ALA A 114 15.62 1.22 3.42
C ALA A 114 14.88 1.75 4.65
N PRO A 115 15.23 1.33 5.89
CA PRO A 115 14.67 1.88 7.13
C PRO A 115 14.77 3.40 7.19
N GLU A 116 15.88 3.97 6.74
CA GLU A 116 16.13 5.41 6.70
C GLU A 116 15.19 6.14 5.74
N ASP A 117 14.83 5.52 4.63
CA ASP A 117 13.90 6.10 3.66
C ASP A 117 12.48 6.12 4.21
N LEU A 118 12.06 5.04 4.88
CA LEU A 118 10.76 4.98 5.55
C LEU A 118 10.68 6.01 6.68
N HIS A 119 11.68 6.06 7.55
CA HIS A 119 11.76 7.03 8.63
C HIS A 119 11.68 8.47 8.10
N ARG A 120 12.44 8.79 7.05
CA ARG A 120 12.42 10.11 6.40
C ARG A 120 11.08 10.42 5.74
N THR A 121 10.43 9.44 5.12
CA THR A 121 9.11 9.60 4.49
C THR A 121 8.05 10.00 5.50
N LEU A 122 8.14 9.49 6.73
CA LEU A 122 7.18 9.72 7.80
C LEU A 122 7.55 10.89 8.71
N ALA A 123 8.80 11.37 8.67
CA ALA A 123 9.28 12.45 9.52
C ALA A 123 8.43 13.72 9.38
N GLY A 124 8.06 14.30 10.50
CA GLY A 124 7.24 15.52 10.56
C GLY A 124 5.75 15.32 10.27
N ASN A 125 5.27 14.09 10.03
CA ASN A 125 3.85 13.82 9.93
C ASN A 125 3.25 13.69 11.34
N PRO A 126 2.35 14.59 11.79
CA PRO A 126 1.78 14.58 13.15
C PRO A 126 0.90 13.35 13.42
N ALA A 127 0.49 12.63 12.38
CA ALA A 127 -0.31 11.41 12.51
C ALA A 127 0.55 10.13 12.66
N VAL A 128 1.88 10.28 12.67
CA VAL A 128 2.81 9.17 12.84
C VAL A 128 3.50 9.32 14.19
N ARG A 129 3.63 8.22 14.90
CA ARG A 129 4.42 8.19 16.13
C ARG A 129 5.87 8.56 15.81
N GLU A 130 6.42 9.48 16.56
CA GLU A 130 7.85 9.77 16.47
C GLU A 130 8.65 8.59 17.04
N VAL A 131 9.35 7.89 16.16
CA VAL A 131 10.09 6.67 16.47
C VAL A 131 11.56 6.88 16.16
N PRO A 132 12.48 6.59 17.08
CA PRO A 132 13.91 6.64 16.79
C PRO A 132 14.29 5.72 15.63
N ILE A 133 15.17 6.16 14.75
CA ILE A 133 15.64 5.38 13.58
C ILE A 133 16.17 3.98 13.96
N ARG A 134 16.75 3.83 15.15
CA ARG A 134 17.20 2.52 15.65
C ARG A 134 16.07 1.49 15.76
N GLU A 135 14.86 1.93 16.14
CA GLU A 135 13.70 1.04 16.25
C GLU A 135 13.20 0.64 14.85
N VAL A 136 13.19 1.59 13.91
CA VAL A 136 12.84 1.28 12.52
C VAL A 136 13.85 0.30 11.90
N ARG A 137 15.16 0.48 12.15
CA ARG A 137 16.19 -0.47 11.70
C ARG A 137 16.00 -1.87 12.31
N ALA A 138 15.62 -1.93 13.59
CA ALA A 138 15.38 -3.20 14.26
C ALA A 138 14.28 -4.03 13.58
N LEU A 139 13.25 -3.38 13.00
CA LEU A 139 12.19 -4.08 12.26
C LEU A 139 12.72 -4.84 11.04
N TRP A 140 13.72 -4.30 10.33
CA TRP A 140 14.34 -4.98 9.18
C TRP A 140 15.15 -6.21 9.58
N GLY A 141 15.67 -6.24 10.80
CA GLY A 141 16.43 -7.37 11.34
C GLY A 141 15.59 -8.46 12.01
N ARG A 142 14.27 -8.29 12.15
CA ARG A 142 13.39 -9.27 12.80
C ARG A 142 13.21 -10.51 11.92
N THR A 143 13.88 -11.60 12.27
CA THR A 143 13.77 -12.91 11.57
C THR A 143 12.81 -13.86 12.24
N ASP A 144 12.31 -13.51 13.42
CA ASP A 144 11.37 -14.27 14.24
C ASP A 144 9.91 -14.09 13.79
N LEU A 145 9.59 -13.02 13.06
CA LEU A 145 8.25 -12.71 12.57
C LEU A 145 8.00 -13.33 11.19
N THR A 146 6.78 -13.81 10.98
CA THR A 146 6.29 -14.12 9.64
C THR A 146 6.20 -12.84 8.79
N HIS A 147 6.02 -12.98 7.48
CA HIS A 147 5.87 -11.84 6.59
C HIS A 147 4.66 -10.96 6.94
N VAL A 148 3.54 -11.55 7.35
CA VAL A 148 2.34 -10.81 7.79
C VAL A 148 2.58 -10.10 9.11
N GLU A 149 3.09 -10.82 10.13
CA GLU A 149 3.41 -10.25 11.44
C GLU A 149 4.40 -9.09 11.32
N TRP A 150 5.34 -9.17 10.38
CA TRP A 150 6.29 -8.09 10.12
C TRP A 150 5.58 -6.81 9.64
N LEU A 151 4.60 -6.90 8.71
CA LEU A 151 3.82 -5.73 8.28
C LEU A 151 3.00 -5.14 9.42
N VAL A 152 2.37 -6.00 10.22
CA VAL A 152 1.59 -5.58 11.40
C VAL A 152 2.50 -4.88 12.41
N GLU A 153 3.68 -5.43 12.67
CA GLU A 153 4.66 -4.84 13.59
C GLU A 153 5.19 -3.49 13.06
N VAL A 154 5.47 -3.38 11.77
CA VAL A 154 5.84 -2.09 11.13
C VAL A 154 4.75 -1.06 11.35
N ALA A 155 3.49 -1.41 11.09
CA ALA A 155 2.37 -0.51 11.31
C ALA A 155 2.23 -0.11 12.78
N THR A 156 2.35 -1.07 13.68
CA THR A 156 2.21 -0.86 15.14
C THR A 156 3.30 0.05 15.70
N VAL A 157 4.55 -0.23 15.39
CA VAL A 157 5.69 0.56 15.89
C VAL A 157 5.60 2.01 15.39
N LEU A 158 5.23 2.19 14.13
CA LEU A 158 5.11 3.52 13.52
C LEU A 158 3.79 4.23 13.84
N GLY A 159 2.85 3.58 14.53
CA GLY A 159 1.52 4.12 14.79
C GLY A 159 0.70 4.35 13.52
N LEU A 160 0.93 3.55 12.47
CA LEU A 160 0.16 3.62 11.23
C LEU A 160 -1.18 2.91 11.40
N PRO A 161 -2.28 3.44 10.86
CA PRO A 161 -3.55 2.73 10.84
C PRO A 161 -3.53 1.55 9.86
N GLY A 162 -4.53 0.66 9.95
CA GLY A 162 -4.72 -0.42 8.98
C GLY A 162 -4.21 -1.79 9.40
N SER A 163 -3.53 -1.94 10.54
CA SER A 163 -3.11 -3.24 11.07
C SER A 163 -4.27 -4.23 11.19
N ARG A 164 -5.44 -3.78 11.65
CA ARG A 164 -6.64 -4.62 11.77
C ARG A 164 -7.13 -5.16 10.42
N VAL A 165 -7.00 -4.37 9.35
CA VAL A 165 -7.35 -4.82 7.98
C VAL A 165 -6.38 -5.92 7.53
N LEU A 166 -5.09 -5.78 7.85
CA LEU A 166 -4.09 -6.82 7.54
C LEU A 166 -4.37 -8.11 8.31
N ASP A 167 -4.89 -8.01 9.54
CA ASP A 167 -5.32 -9.16 10.34
C ASP A 167 -6.67 -9.74 9.90
N GLY A 168 -7.39 -9.06 9.00
CA GLY A 168 -8.72 -9.47 8.55
C GLY A 168 -9.84 -9.27 9.56
N ALA A 169 -9.65 -8.40 10.54
CA ALA A 169 -10.55 -8.18 11.68
C ALA A 169 -11.53 -6.99 11.49
N ASP A 170 -11.52 -6.32 10.34
CA ASP A 170 -12.34 -5.12 10.14
C ASP A 170 -13.57 -5.40 9.25
N ASP A 171 -14.73 -5.55 9.90
CA ASP A 171 -16.02 -5.85 9.23
C ASP A 171 -16.80 -4.59 8.80
N SER A 172 -16.30 -3.38 9.11
CA SER A 172 -17.01 -2.11 8.87
C SER A 172 -16.24 -1.18 7.94
N LEU A 173 -16.14 -1.57 6.67
CA LEU A 173 -15.35 -0.81 5.67
C LEU A 173 -16.13 0.32 4.97
N GLY A 174 -17.42 0.50 5.26
CA GLY A 174 -18.25 1.50 4.59
C GLY A 174 -18.54 1.18 3.12
N PRO A 175 -19.06 2.15 2.35
CA PRO A 175 -19.44 1.95 0.95
C PRO A 175 -18.23 1.73 0.04
N VAL A 176 -18.45 0.95 -1.02
CA VAL A 176 -17.47 0.75 -2.09
C VAL A 176 -17.47 1.98 -3.01
N ILE A 177 -16.29 2.51 -3.27
CA ILE A 177 -16.05 3.54 -4.29
C ILE A 177 -15.56 2.82 -5.55
N SER A 178 -16.31 2.96 -6.63
CA SER A 178 -15.96 2.38 -7.93
C SER A 178 -15.10 3.34 -8.75
N PRO A 179 -14.18 2.81 -9.57
CA PRO A 179 -13.48 3.58 -10.59
C PRO A 179 -14.43 4.25 -11.58
N ASP A 180 -14.06 5.43 -12.09
CA ASP A 180 -14.79 6.08 -13.16
C ASP A 180 -14.55 5.34 -14.50
N GLU A 181 -15.59 5.14 -15.30
CA GLU A 181 -15.47 4.47 -16.60
C GLU A 181 -14.46 5.14 -17.54
N SER A 182 -14.33 6.46 -17.46
CA SER A 182 -13.34 7.21 -18.24
C SER A 182 -11.91 6.89 -17.84
N ALA A 183 -11.65 6.70 -16.54
CA ALA A 183 -10.35 6.32 -16.03
C ALA A 183 -9.98 4.88 -16.45
N VAL A 184 -10.94 3.97 -16.38
CA VAL A 184 -10.75 2.58 -16.83
C VAL A 184 -10.42 2.54 -18.32
N ARG A 185 -11.19 3.22 -19.17
CA ARG A 185 -10.93 3.30 -20.62
C ARG A 185 -9.58 3.91 -20.94
N ALA A 186 -9.20 4.97 -20.23
CA ALA A 186 -7.88 5.60 -20.42
C ALA A 186 -6.74 4.63 -20.06
N PHE A 187 -6.87 3.89 -18.96
CA PHE A 187 -5.89 2.88 -18.56
C PHE A 187 -5.76 1.78 -19.62
N GLU A 188 -6.88 1.21 -20.08
CA GLU A 188 -6.89 0.16 -21.11
C GLU A 188 -6.27 0.62 -22.45
N SER A 189 -6.47 1.89 -22.81
CA SER A 189 -5.84 2.45 -24.00
C SER A 189 -4.32 2.47 -23.87
N VAL A 190 -3.79 2.98 -22.74
CA VAL A 190 -2.34 3.01 -22.50
C VAL A 190 -1.73 1.61 -22.52
N VAL A 191 -2.42 0.63 -21.90
CA VAL A 191 -1.95 -0.76 -21.86
C VAL A 191 -1.88 -1.37 -23.26
N LYS A 192 -2.87 -1.12 -24.12
CA LYS A 192 -2.86 -1.60 -25.51
C LYS A 192 -1.70 -1.04 -26.32
N ASP A 193 -1.39 0.24 -26.13
CA ASP A 193 -0.30 0.92 -26.86
C ASP A 193 1.10 0.40 -26.46
N VAL A 194 1.26 -0.09 -25.22
CA VAL A 194 2.54 -0.64 -24.73
C VAL A 194 2.80 -2.06 -25.24
N HIS A 195 1.77 -2.79 -25.66
CA HIS A 195 1.87 -4.20 -26.12
C HIS A 195 1.86 -4.33 -27.65
N GLN A 196 1.87 -3.23 -28.40
CA GLN A 196 2.07 -3.16 -29.86
C GLN A 196 3.51 -2.78 -30.19
#